data_4e4b5961801b43fb0619969d59c8d511
#
_entry.id   4e4b5961801b43fb0619969d59c8d511
#
_cell.length_a   1.000
_cell.length_b   1.000
_cell.length_c   1.000
_cell.angle_alpha   90.00
_cell.angle_beta   90.00
_cell.angle_gamma   90.00
#
_symmetry.space_group_name_H-M   'P 1'
#
loop_
_entity.id
_entity.type
_entity.pdbx_description
1 polymer ?
#
loop_
_entity_poly.entity_id
_entity_poly.type
_entity_poly.pdbx_seq_one_letter_code
_entity_poly.pdbx_strand_id
1 'polypeptide(L)'
;MPNILTKKQAIEFLGTDEKIFDNYFKNAGEFKALPRQNNRGFFKFDQSELERWRDDYKWRTIELTFEDYAKCLDFALAQHFRGYVLSDWGTARQREFGQKITNWVKGQLAEVAVQKFFKNEFNKEVELDFKIYDDIVPQDIISVTDETGKRAPRIGVGIKSSKPKSAYLVLGENEISLEGRRSDVYIFCRPDMPDDHLLRLTKEKVIEAVQGQQHFPSYQDKMPDFQNMTCEIAGWCAVGELERVTSIPGQEFENGPRFVKKTGDLHRSREKWEELISQL
;
A
#
# COMPACT_ATOMS: atom_id res chain seq x y z
N MET A 1 30.15 -14.93 15.28
CA MET A 1 30.04 -15.32 13.86
C MET A 1 28.63 -14.99 13.39
N PRO A 2 28.42 -14.51 12.18
CA PRO A 2 27.06 -14.27 11.69
C PRO A 2 26.26 -15.58 11.70
N ASN A 3 25.04 -15.52 12.19
CA ASN A 3 24.14 -16.67 12.16
C ASN A 3 23.52 -16.80 10.77
N ILE A 4 23.89 -17.86 10.06
CA ILE A 4 23.51 -18.09 8.66
C ILE A 4 22.33 -19.04 8.60
N LEU A 5 21.23 -18.60 8.06
CA LEU A 5 19.98 -19.34 7.92
C LEU A 5 19.84 -19.95 6.52
N THR A 6 19.32 -21.17 6.45
CA THR A 6 18.77 -21.71 5.21
C THR A 6 17.45 -21.02 4.87
N LYS A 7 16.96 -21.13 3.63
CA LYS A 7 15.66 -20.54 3.23
C LYS A 7 14.52 -20.97 4.16
N LYS A 8 14.45 -22.25 4.52
CA LYS A 8 13.41 -22.78 5.43
C LYS A 8 13.49 -22.12 6.82
N GLN A 9 14.68 -22.02 7.39
CA GLN A 9 14.89 -21.34 8.67
C GLN A 9 14.60 -19.84 8.60
N ALA A 10 14.91 -19.19 7.48
CA ALA A 10 14.60 -17.78 7.27
C ALA A 10 13.09 -17.51 7.19
N ILE A 11 12.34 -18.39 6.51
CA ILE A 11 10.87 -18.34 6.45
C ILE A 11 10.26 -18.47 7.85
N GLU A 12 10.72 -19.47 8.59
CA GLU A 12 10.29 -19.74 9.98
C GLU A 12 10.64 -18.55 10.90
N PHE A 13 11.86 -18.03 10.78
CA PHE A 13 12.34 -16.87 11.55
C PHE A 13 11.50 -15.59 11.31
N LEU A 14 11.05 -15.36 10.08
CA LEU A 14 10.19 -14.22 9.74
C LEU A 14 8.70 -14.49 10.04
N GLY A 15 8.33 -15.71 10.40
CA GLY A 15 6.93 -16.09 10.66
C GLY A 15 6.02 -15.96 9.43
N THR A 16 6.56 -16.26 8.24
CA THR A 16 5.86 -16.07 6.96
C THR A 16 5.73 -17.39 6.18
N ASP A 17 5.00 -17.38 5.07
CA ASP A 17 4.98 -18.51 4.13
C ASP A 17 6.03 -18.35 3.02
N GLU A 18 6.33 -19.45 2.31
CA GLU A 18 7.34 -19.48 1.25
C GLU A 18 7.01 -18.51 0.11
N LYS A 19 5.75 -18.36 -0.24
CA LYS A 19 5.31 -17.51 -1.33
C LYS A 19 5.50 -16.03 -1.00
N ILE A 20 5.16 -15.63 0.23
CA ILE A 20 5.39 -14.28 0.74
C ILE A 20 6.88 -13.99 0.83
N PHE A 21 7.65 -14.92 1.40
CA PHE A 21 9.10 -14.79 1.49
C PHE A 21 9.77 -14.61 0.11
N ASP A 22 9.40 -15.45 -0.86
CA ASP A 22 9.94 -15.34 -2.23
C ASP A 22 9.53 -14.02 -2.89
N ASN A 23 8.35 -13.52 -2.59
CA ASN A 23 7.93 -12.21 -3.10
C ASN A 23 8.83 -11.09 -2.59
N TYR A 24 9.08 -11.00 -1.28
CA TYR A 24 9.98 -9.99 -0.71
C TYR A 24 11.42 -10.15 -1.19
N PHE A 25 11.93 -11.38 -1.24
CA PHE A 25 13.30 -11.69 -1.63
C PHE A 25 13.55 -11.57 -3.12
N LYS A 26 12.80 -12.33 -3.95
CA LYS A 26 13.07 -12.45 -5.39
C LYS A 26 12.41 -11.35 -6.20
N ASN A 27 11.11 -11.11 -5.96
CA ASN A 27 10.34 -10.20 -6.78
C ASN A 27 10.60 -8.74 -6.37
N ALA A 28 10.54 -8.45 -5.08
CA ALA A 28 10.71 -7.11 -4.54
C ALA A 28 12.18 -6.75 -4.28
N GLY A 29 13.04 -7.72 -3.96
CA GLY A 29 14.45 -7.49 -3.63
C GLY A 29 14.64 -6.69 -2.34
N GLU A 30 13.72 -6.82 -1.39
CA GLU A 30 13.72 -6.06 -0.14
C GLU A 30 14.85 -6.47 0.82
N PHE A 31 15.32 -7.70 0.70
CA PHE A 31 16.55 -8.20 1.34
C PHE A 31 17.29 -9.14 0.39
N LYS A 32 18.55 -9.45 0.69
CA LYS A 32 19.44 -10.21 -0.20
C LYS A 32 19.83 -11.55 0.42
N ALA A 33 19.98 -12.56 -0.43
CA ALA A 33 20.69 -13.78 -0.03
C ALA A 33 22.21 -13.56 -0.05
N LEU A 34 22.92 -14.30 0.76
CA LEU A 34 24.38 -14.35 0.70
C LEU A 34 24.87 -14.84 -0.67
N PRO A 35 26.02 -14.37 -1.14
CA PRO A 35 26.63 -14.86 -2.36
C PRO A 35 26.77 -16.37 -2.36
N ARG A 36 26.32 -17.04 -3.42
CA ARG A 36 26.48 -18.47 -3.59
C ARG A 36 27.86 -18.81 -4.15
N GLN A 37 28.48 -19.87 -3.66
CA GLN A 37 29.77 -20.33 -4.17
C GLN A 37 29.69 -20.77 -5.65
N ASN A 38 28.51 -21.25 -6.08
CA ASN A 38 28.19 -21.56 -7.47
C ASN A 38 26.68 -21.39 -7.73
N ASN A 39 26.26 -21.37 -8.99
CA ASN A 39 24.87 -21.17 -9.38
C ASN A 39 23.91 -22.30 -8.95
N ARG A 40 24.42 -23.44 -8.46
CA ARG A 40 23.64 -24.61 -8.00
C ARG A 40 23.48 -24.67 -6.50
N GLY A 41 24.15 -23.79 -5.73
CA GLY A 41 24.05 -23.73 -4.27
C GLY A 41 22.67 -23.26 -3.78
N PHE A 42 22.27 -23.72 -2.59
CA PHE A 42 21.07 -23.23 -1.91
C PHE A 42 21.25 -21.78 -1.46
N PHE A 43 20.15 -21.01 -1.45
CA PHE A 43 20.14 -19.69 -0.86
C PHE A 43 20.34 -19.77 0.65
N LYS A 44 21.19 -18.89 1.15
CA LYS A 44 21.46 -18.66 2.57
C LYS A 44 21.28 -17.20 2.89
N PHE A 45 20.88 -16.90 4.11
CA PHE A 45 20.55 -15.56 4.56
C PHE A 45 21.28 -15.22 5.84
N ASP A 46 21.73 -13.99 5.97
CA ASP A 46 22.25 -13.48 7.23
C ASP A 46 21.07 -13.12 8.14
N GLN A 47 21.01 -13.72 9.33
CA GLN A 47 19.93 -13.46 10.28
C GLN A 47 19.86 -11.99 10.67
N SER A 48 20.98 -11.30 10.82
CA SER A 48 21.01 -9.90 11.22
C SER A 48 20.43 -8.98 10.14
N GLU A 49 20.57 -9.34 8.85
CA GLU A 49 19.91 -8.60 7.75
C GLU A 49 18.38 -8.80 7.79
N LEU A 50 17.93 -10.03 8.05
CA LEU A 50 16.50 -10.32 8.18
C LEU A 50 15.88 -9.67 9.44
N GLU A 51 16.63 -9.57 10.54
CA GLU A 51 16.21 -8.86 11.74
C GLU A 51 15.98 -7.38 11.44
N ARG A 52 16.95 -6.72 10.81
CA ARG A 52 16.82 -5.31 10.39
C ARG A 52 15.61 -5.10 9.48
N TRP A 53 15.45 -5.97 8.47
CA TRP A 53 14.31 -5.90 7.57
C TRP A 53 12.98 -6.06 8.33
N ARG A 54 12.89 -7.03 9.25
CA ARG A 54 11.70 -7.28 10.06
C ARG A 54 11.36 -6.08 10.97
N ASP A 55 12.37 -5.49 11.58
CA ASP A 55 12.19 -4.36 12.48
C ASP A 55 11.79 -3.10 11.70
N ASP A 56 12.40 -2.86 10.53
CA ASP A 56 12.00 -1.82 9.59
C ASP A 56 10.57 -2.03 9.07
N TYR A 57 10.18 -3.26 8.79
CA TYR A 57 8.81 -3.61 8.37
C TYR A 57 7.80 -3.27 9.48
N LYS A 58 8.05 -3.69 10.71
CA LYS A 58 7.18 -3.43 11.86
C LYS A 58 7.03 -1.93 12.13
N TRP A 59 8.12 -1.20 12.12
CA TRP A 59 8.13 0.24 12.34
C TRP A 59 7.29 1.00 11.32
N ARG A 60 7.24 0.55 10.06
CA ARG A 60 6.47 1.15 8.98
C ARG A 60 5.09 0.52 8.77
N THR A 61 4.66 -0.35 9.65
CA THR A 61 3.33 -0.97 9.62
C THR A 61 2.41 -0.29 10.62
N ILE A 62 1.40 0.38 10.11
CA ILE A 62 0.48 1.22 10.88
C ILE A 62 -0.84 0.47 11.08
N GLU A 63 -1.32 0.46 12.33
CA GLU A 63 -2.65 -0.06 12.66
C GLU A 63 -3.73 0.93 12.25
N LEU A 64 -4.76 0.41 11.60
CA LEU A 64 -5.94 1.14 11.16
C LEU A 64 -7.17 0.62 11.91
N THR A 65 -7.89 1.54 12.53
CA THR A 65 -9.07 1.21 13.33
C THR A 65 -10.32 1.10 12.47
N PHE A 66 -11.42 0.64 13.06
CA PHE A 66 -12.72 0.66 12.42
C PHE A 66 -13.18 2.09 12.07
N GLU A 67 -12.86 3.08 12.90
CA GLU A 67 -13.20 4.48 12.66
C GLU A 67 -12.45 5.02 11.42
N ASP A 68 -11.16 4.66 11.26
CA ASP A 68 -10.41 4.99 10.05
C ASP A 68 -11.07 4.39 8.81
N TYR A 69 -11.44 3.11 8.88
CA TYR A 69 -12.12 2.43 7.79
C TYR A 69 -13.49 3.06 7.49
N ALA A 70 -14.30 3.34 8.51
CA ALA A 70 -15.64 3.92 8.34
C ALA A 70 -15.56 5.30 7.66
N LYS A 71 -14.59 6.14 8.05
CA LYS A 71 -14.33 7.43 7.42
C LYS A 71 -13.94 7.28 5.95
N CYS A 72 -13.06 6.33 5.63
CA CYS A 72 -12.64 6.07 4.26
C CYS A 72 -13.77 5.48 3.41
N LEU A 73 -14.63 4.64 3.98
CA LEU A 73 -15.80 4.09 3.30
C LEU A 73 -16.84 5.18 3.01
N ASP A 74 -17.13 6.06 3.97
CA ASP A 74 -18.05 7.19 3.78
C ASP A 74 -17.57 8.09 2.64
N PHE A 75 -16.28 8.44 2.64
CA PHE A 75 -15.67 9.20 1.55
C PHE A 75 -15.80 8.48 0.20
N ALA A 76 -15.49 7.17 0.14
CA ALA A 76 -15.57 6.39 -1.09
C ALA A 76 -17.00 6.33 -1.66
N LEU A 77 -18.00 6.18 -0.79
CA LEU A 77 -19.41 6.19 -1.17
C LEU A 77 -19.84 7.60 -1.64
N ALA A 78 -19.46 8.64 -0.89
CA ALA A 78 -19.79 10.02 -1.26
C ALA A 78 -19.15 10.42 -2.60
N GLN A 79 -17.89 10.06 -2.82
CA GLN A 79 -17.20 10.29 -4.09
C GLN A 79 -17.88 9.55 -5.24
N HIS A 80 -18.34 8.30 -5.00
CA HIS A 80 -19.05 7.53 -6.02
C HIS A 80 -20.42 8.12 -6.39
N PHE A 81 -21.18 8.59 -5.42
CA PHE A 81 -22.56 9.05 -5.66
C PHE A 81 -22.69 10.55 -5.92
N ARG A 82 -21.71 11.37 -5.58
CA ARG A 82 -21.76 12.84 -5.67
C ARG A 82 -20.63 13.45 -6.48
N GLY A 83 -19.49 12.78 -6.56
CA GLY A 83 -18.29 13.29 -7.19
C GLY A 83 -18.04 12.73 -8.57
N TYR A 84 -16.79 12.88 -8.97
CA TYR A 84 -16.28 12.42 -10.24
C TYR A 84 -16.10 10.89 -10.25
N VAL A 85 -16.92 10.20 -11.02
CA VAL A 85 -16.86 8.73 -11.18
C VAL A 85 -16.47 8.33 -12.60
N LEU A 86 -15.97 9.25 -13.39
CA LEU A 86 -15.72 8.95 -14.80
C LEU A 86 -14.46 8.10 -14.98
N SER A 87 -14.69 6.98 -15.65
CA SER A 87 -13.74 6.05 -16.24
C SER A 87 -12.88 5.22 -15.28
N ASP A 88 -12.79 3.94 -15.61
CA ASP A 88 -11.81 3.00 -15.06
C ASP A 88 -10.41 3.43 -15.47
N TRP A 89 -9.74 4.16 -14.59
CA TRP A 89 -8.40 4.67 -14.79
C TRP A 89 -7.43 3.56 -15.22
N GLY A 90 -7.01 3.64 -16.47
CA GLY A 90 -5.93 2.82 -17.00
C GLY A 90 -6.22 1.34 -17.22
N THR A 91 -7.48 0.89 -17.16
CA THR A 91 -7.86 -0.48 -17.52
C THR A 91 -8.93 -0.48 -18.60
N ALA A 92 -8.83 -1.42 -19.56
CA ALA A 92 -9.87 -1.66 -20.56
C ALA A 92 -11.10 -2.42 -19.98
N ARG A 93 -11.01 -2.88 -18.71
CA ARG A 93 -12.06 -3.65 -18.04
C ARG A 93 -12.95 -2.73 -17.23
N GLN A 94 -14.26 -2.84 -17.45
CA GLN A 94 -15.24 -2.17 -16.61
C GLN A 94 -15.21 -2.78 -15.19
N ARG A 95 -14.98 -1.92 -14.19
CA ARG A 95 -15.01 -2.33 -12.80
C ARG A 95 -16.43 -2.28 -12.26
N GLU A 96 -16.80 -3.32 -11.53
CA GLU A 96 -18.06 -3.33 -10.80
C GLU A 96 -18.04 -2.35 -9.62
N PHE A 97 -19.23 -1.95 -9.14
CA PHE A 97 -19.39 -1.01 -8.03
C PHE A 97 -18.56 -1.39 -6.80
N GLY A 98 -18.66 -2.63 -6.32
CA GLY A 98 -17.90 -3.11 -5.15
C GLY A 98 -16.39 -2.97 -5.32
N GLN A 99 -15.88 -3.22 -6.53
CA GLN A 99 -14.44 -3.06 -6.81
C GLN A 99 -14.01 -1.59 -6.83
N LYS A 100 -14.86 -0.69 -7.35
CA LYS A 100 -14.60 0.75 -7.31
C LYS A 100 -14.50 1.25 -5.87
N ILE A 101 -15.50 0.91 -5.03
CA ILE A 101 -15.49 1.26 -3.60
C ILE A 101 -14.27 0.67 -2.90
N THR A 102 -13.96 -0.61 -3.11
CA THR A 102 -12.77 -1.25 -2.53
C THR A 102 -11.48 -0.50 -2.87
N ASN A 103 -11.31 -0.08 -4.13
CA ASN A 103 -10.12 0.65 -4.55
C ASN A 103 -10.03 2.04 -3.91
N TRP A 104 -11.15 2.77 -3.81
CA TRP A 104 -11.20 4.07 -3.14
C TRP A 104 -10.87 3.94 -1.65
N VAL A 105 -11.51 2.98 -0.96
CA VAL A 105 -11.23 2.73 0.46
C VAL A 105 -9.74 2.38 0.68
N LYS A 106 -9.15 1.51 -0.15
CA LYS A 106 -7.71 1.19 -0.06
C LYS A 106 -6.82 2.41 -0.27
N GLY A 107 -7.17 3.28 -1.21
CA GLY A 107 -6.46 4.53 -1.44
C GLY A 107 -6.48 5.41 -0.18
N GLN A 108 -7.66 5.70 0.33
CA GLN A 108 -7.83 6.56 1.51
C GLN A 108 -7.23 5.96 2.79
N LEU A 109 -7.30 4.64 2.99
CA LEU A 109 -6.62 3.97 4.11
C LEU A 109 -5.10 4.13 4.04
N ALA A 110 -4.52 4.14 2.85
CA ALA A 110 -3.08 4.40 2.67
C ALA A 110 -2.73 5.85 3.07
N GLU A 111 -3.54 6.81 2.69
CA GLU A 111 -3.36 8.21 3.08
C GLU A 111 -3.46 8.39 4.60
N VAL A 112 -4.49 7.81 5.23
CA VAL A 112 -4.64 7.81 6.70
C VAL A 112 -3.44 7.14 7.39
N ALA A 113 -2.93 6.04 6.84
CA ALA A 113 -1.73 5.39 7.39
C ALA A 113 -0.51 6.30 7.33
N VAL A 114 -0.29 7.01 6.21
CA VAL A 114 0.82 8.00 6.09
C VAL A 114 0.65 9.14 7.08
N GLN A 115 -0.57 9.67 7.24
CA GLN A 115 -0.85 10.71 8.24
C GLN A 115 -0.48 10.25 9.65
N LYS A 116 -0.93 9.04 10.06
CA LYS A 116 -0.60 8.46 11.35
C LYS A 116 0.91 8.21 11.50
N PHE A 117 1.56 7.69 10.48
CA PHE A 117 3.00 7.44 10.46
C PHE A 117 3.80 8.73 10.69
N PHE A 118 3.47 9.79 9.97
CA PHE A 118 4.13 11.08 10.12
C PHE A 118 3.93 11.67 11.52
N LYS A 119 2.71 11.55 12.06
CA LYS A 119 2.41 12.02 13.42
C LYS A 119 3.14 11.22 14.47
N ASN A 120 3.09 9.89 14.40
CA ASN A 120 3.61 9.00 15.44
C ASN A 120 5.14 8.97 15.46
N GLU A 121 5.77 8.91 14.30
CA GLU A 121 7.22 8.69 14.18
C GLU A 121 8.02 10.00 14.09
N PHE A 122 7.44 11.07 13.59
CA PHE A 122 8.14 12.33 13.32
C PHE A 122 7.47 13.54 13.97
N ASN A 123 6.38 13.34 14.73
CA ASN A 123 5.56 14.42 15.31
C ASN A 123 5.17 15.49 14.25
N LYS A 124 4.95 15.04 13.01
CA LYS A 124 4.59 15.92 11.89
C LYS A 124 3.12 15.78 11.59
N GLU A 125 2.38 16.86 11.74
CA GLU A 125 0.95 16.88 11.40
C GLU A 125 0.75 17.25 9.95
N VAL A 126 0.01 16.41 9.23
CA VAL A 126 -0.41 16.64 7.85
C VAL A 126 -1.93 16.52 7.75
N GLU A 127 -2.52 17.29 6.86
CA GLU A 127 -3.93 17.23 6.55
C GLU A 127 -4.14 16.58 5.18
N LEU A 128 -5.04 15.61 5.17
CA LEU A 128 -5.47 14.91 3.97
C LEU A 128 -6.71 15.56 3.37
N ASP A 129 -6.89 15.39 2.09
CA ASP A 129 -8.06 15.91 1.40
C ASP A 129 -9.21 14.89 1.37
N PHE A 130 -10.25 15.14 2.14
CA PHE A 130 -11.50 14.38 2.15
C PHE A 130 -12.66 15.13 1.49
N LYS A 131 -12.38 16.18 0.70
CA LYS A 131 -13.42 16.86 -0.05
C LYS A 131 -13.83 16.06 -1.27
N ILE A 132 -15.10 16.21 -1.64
CA ILE A 132 -15.63 15.61 -2.85
C ILE A 132 -15.47 16.60 -4.00
N TYR A 133 -14.82 16.18 -5.05
CA TYR A 133 -14.53 16.98 -6.23
C TYR A 133 -15.16 16.38 -7.48
N ASP A 134 -15.44 17.24 -8.44
CA ASP A 134 -15.89 16.87 -9.78
C ASP A 134 -14.70 16.54 -10.71
N ASP A 135 -13.47 16.79 -10.28
CA ASP A 135 -12.23 16.49 -11.01
C ASP A 135 -11.13 16.00 -10.06
N ILE A 136 -10.01 15.56 -10.63
CA ILE A 136 -8.90 15.00 -9.86
C ILE A 136 -8.06 16.09 -9.22
N VAL A 137 -7.80 15.91 -7.95
CA VAL A 137 -6.87 16.75 -7.18
C VAL A 137 -5.48 16.12 -7.24
N PRO A 138 -4.43 16.87 -7.59
CA PRO A 138 -3.10 16.31 -7.82
C PRO A 138 -2.34 15.90 -6.55
N GLN A 139 -2.73 16.42 -5.39
CA GLN A 139 -1.98 16.28 -4.13
C GLN A 139 -2.83 15.62 -3.05
N ASP A 140 -2.30 14.56 -2.43
CA ASP A 140 -2.98 13.84 -1.37
C ASP A 140 -2.79 14.52 0.01
N ILE A 141 -1.72 15.31 0.18
CA ILE A 141 -1.45 16.12 1.37
C ILE A 141 -1.69 17.60 1.05
N ILE A 142 -2.70 18.21 1.67
CA ILE A 142 -3.09 19.59 1.40
C ILE A 142 -2.45 20.62 2.32
N SER A 143 -2.08 20.22 3.52
CA SER A 143 -1.36 21.10 4.44
C SER A 143 -0.45 20.34 5.41
N VAL A 144 0.52 21.05 5.92
CA VAL A 144 1.46 20.62 6.94
C VAL A 144 1.42 21.63 8.07
N THR A 145 1.40 21.14 9.32
CA THR A 145 1.51 21.97 10.51
C THR A 145 2.90 21.82 11.12
N ASP A 146 3.57 22.94 11.33
CA ASP A 146 4.86 23.03 12.01
C ASP A 146 4.84 24.18 13.04
N GLU A 147 5.99 24.51 13.60
CA GLU A 147 6.13 25.57 14.63
C GLU A 147 5.68 26.96 14.11
N THR A 148 5.68 27.18 12.78
CA THR A 148 5.25 28.43 12.16
C THR A 148 3.75 28.48 11.88
N GLY A 149 3.05 27.36 12.09
CA GLY A 149 1.62 27.22 11.84
C GLY A 149 1.28 26.30 10.67
N LYS A 150 0.04 26.38 10.21
CA LYS A 150 -0.48 25.57 9.10
C LYS A 150 -0.14 26.23 7.76
N ARG A 151 0.45 25.48 6.85
CA ARG A 151 0.84 25.94 5.51
C ARG A 151 0.72 24.82 4.48
N ALA A 152 0.74 25.16 3.19
CA ALA A 152 0.88 24.19 2.12
C ALA A 152 2.23 23.46 2.19
N PRO A 153 2.30 22.18 1.78
CA PRO A 153 3.58 21.48 1.64
C PRO A 153 4.47 22.19 0.60
N ARG A 154 5.77 22.14 0.80
CA ARG A 154 6.75 22.75 -0.14
C ARG A 154 6.99 21.89 -1.37
N ILE A 155 6.73 20.60 -1.27
CA ILE A 155 6.82 19.62 -2.35
C ILE A 155 5.50 18.89 -2.50
N GLY A 156 5.18 18.46 -3.71
CA GLY A 156 4.02 17.65 -4.01
C GLY A 156 4.23 16.19 -3.58
N VAL A 157 3.31 15.65 -2.80
CA VAL A 157 3.34 14.27 -2.33
C VAL A 157 2.14 13.51 -2.88
N GLY A 158 2.41 12.45 -3.65
CA GLY A 158 1.40 11.47 -4.07
C GLY A 158 1.50 10.19 -3.25
N ILE A 159 0.38 9.75 -2.69
CA ILE A 159 0.31 8.51 -1.93
C ILE A 159 -0.35 7.45 -2.81
N LYS A 160 0.31 6.30 -2.98
CA LYS A 160 -0.16 5.23 -3.85
C LYS A 160 -0.32 3.94 -3.07
N SER A 161 -1.41 3.25 -3.34
CA SER A 161 -1.72 1.99 -2.67
C SER A 161 -1.79 0.82 -3.63
N SER A 162 -1.44 -0.35 -3.14
CA SER A 162 -1.63 -1.61 -3.85
C SER A 162 -1.85 -2.76 -2.87
N LYS A 163 -1.99 -3.98 -3.38
CA LYS A 163 -2.16 -5.18 -2.56
C LYS A 163 -0.94 -5.44 -1.67
N PRO A 164 -1.09 -6.11 -0.51
CA PRO A 164 0.01 -6.37 0.44
C PRO A 164 1.25 -7.02 -0.17
N LYS A 165 1.08 -7.82 -1.23
CA LYS A 165 2.18 -8.55 -1.90
C LYS A 165 2.72 -7.83 -3.15
N SER A 166 2.34 -6.59 -3.41
CA SER A 166 2.85 -5.87 -4.58
C SER A 166 4.33 -5.56 -4.44
N ALA A 167 5.13 -6.05 -5.39
CA ALA A 167 6.58 -5.87 -5.44
C ALA A 167 7.01 -4.57 -6.12
N TYR A 168 6.07 -3.84 -6.73
CA TYR A 168 6.33 -2.62 -7.49
C TYR A 168 5.30 -1.54 -7.16
N LEU A 169 5.78 -0.31 -7.01
CA LEU A 169 4.99 0.88 -7.25
C LEU A 169 4.79 0.99 -8.76
N VAL A 170 3.55 1.14 -9.22
CA VAL A 170 3.22 1.26 -10.65
C VAL A 170 2.31 2.47 -10.84
N LEU A 171 2.73 3.41 -11.67
CA LEU A 171 2.02 4.64 -12.00
C LEU A 171 1.63 4.68 -13.47
N GLY A 172 0.46 5.21 -13.76
CA GLY A 172 0.01 5.45 -15.12
C GLY A 172 0.84 6.53 -15.82
N GLU A 173 0.98 6.47 -17.14
CA GLU A 173 1.71 7.49 -17.90
C GLU A 173 1.09 8.88 -17.71
N ASN A 174 -0.24 8.96 -17.72
CA ASN A 174 -0.96 10.23 -17.55
C ASN A 174 -0.71 10.90 -16.17
N GLU A 175 -0.37 10.10 -15.16
CA GLU A 175 -0.08 10.63 -13.82
C GLU A 175 1.24 11.39 -13.74
N ILE A 176 2.19 10.97 -14.57
CA ILE A 176 3.53 11.58 -14.61
C ILE A 176 3.65 12.65 -15.71
N SER A 177 2.97 12.43 -16.85
CA SER A 177 3.13 13.25 -18.05
C SER A 177 2.19 14.44 -18.11
N LEU A 178 1.04 14.39 -17.42
CA LEU A 178 0.10 15.49 -17.39
C LEU A 178 0.50 16.54 -16.36
N GLU A 179 0.65 17.78 -16.81
CA GLU A 179 0.89 18.92 -15.95
C GLU A 179 -0.25 19.07 -14.93
N GLY A 180 0.08 19.33 -13.67
CA GLY A 180 -0.87 19.42 -12.57
C GLY A 180 -1.29 18.09 -11.91
N ARG A 181 -0.87 16.94 -12.46
CA ARG A 181 -1.09 15.61 -11.81
C ARG A 181 0.15 15.03 -11.17
N ARG A 182 1.30 15.46 -11.62
CA ARG A 182 2.59 14.96 -11.17
C ARG A 182 2.90 15.46 -9.77
N SER A 183 3.28 14.54 -8.89
CA SER A 183 3.88 14.84 -7.59
C SER A 183 5.42 14.79 -7.67
N ASP A 184 6.09 15.49 -6.78
CA ASP A 184 7.56 15.48 -6.69
C ASP A 184 8.08 14.17 -6.12
N VAL A 185 7.31 13.60 -5.18
CA VAL A 185 7.59 12.31 -4.53
C VAL A 185 6.34 11.44 -4.47
N TYR A 186 6.57 10.13 -4.46
CA TYR A 186 5.51 9.12 -4.31
C TYR A 186 5.80 8.23 -3.12
N ILE A 187 4.84 8.15 -2.19
CA ILE A 187 4.86 7.22 -1.06
C ILE A 187 4.04 6.00 -1.46
N PHE A 188 4.62 4.82 -1.32
CA PHE A 188 3.95 3.57 -1.67
C PHE A 188 3.50 2.82 -0.42
N CYS A 189 2.22 2.46 -0.38
CA CYS A 189 1.56 1.79 0.73
C CYS A 189 0.93 0.46 0.32
N ARG A 190 0.86 -0.48 1.25
CA ARG A 190 0.26 -1.80 1.08
C ARG A 190 -0.78 -2.05 2.19
N PRO A 191 -2.01 -1.47 2.08
CA PRO A 191 -3.08 -1.75 3.03
C PRO A 191 -3.48 -3.23 3.00
N ASP A 192 -3.48 -3.89 4.15
CA ASP A 192 -3.95 -5.26 4.32
C ASP A 192 -5.46 -5.27 4.60
N MET A 193 -6.22 -4.77 3.63
CA MET A 193 -7.68 -4.80 3.64
C MET A 193 -8.16 -5.99 2.81
N PRO A 194 -8.95 -6.90 3.39
CA PRO A 194 -9.50 -8.04 2.65
C PRO A 194 -10.43 -7.59 1.52
N ASP A 195 -10.40 -8.30 0.39
CA ASP A 195 -11.25 -7.97 -0.77
C ASP A 195 -12.76 -8.18 -0.47
N ASP A 196 -13.09 -8.99 0.54
CA ASP A 196 -14.45 -9.26 1.03
C ASP A 196 -14.89 -8.34 2.19
N HIS A 197 -14.23 -7.21 2.40
CA HIS A 197 -14.47 -6.30 3.54
C HIS A 197 -15.94 -5.86 3.68
N LEU A 198 -16.65 -5.63 2.57
CA LEU A 198 -18.06 -5.26 2.59
C LEU A 198 -18.94 -6.40 3.08
N LEU A 199 -18.62 -7.65 2.71
CA LEU A 199 -19.32 -8.83 3.21
C LEU A 199 -19.10 -9.00 4.72
N ARG A 200 -17.90 -8.79 5.20
CA ARG A 200 -17.57 -8.84 6.64
C ARG A 200 -18.31 -7.74 7.42
N LEU A 201 -18.37 -6.54 6.85
CA LEU A 201 -19.08 -5.41 7.45
C LEU A 201 -20.60 -5.71 7.58
N THR A 202 -21.19 -6.40 6.60
CA THR A 202 -22.62 -6.71 6.54
C THR A 202 -22.94 -8.14 6.98
N LYS A 203 -22.00 -8.83 7.64
CA LYS A 203 -22.11 -10.25 8.01
C LYS A 203 -23.45 -10.60 8.67
N GLU A 204 -23.87 -9.83 9.67
CA GLU A 204 -25.11 -10.09 10.40
C GLU A 204 -26.35 -10.04 9.49
N LYS A 205 -26.38 -9.10 8.53
CA LYS A 205 -27.48 -9.01 7.56
C LYS A 205 -27.47 -10.16 6.55
N VAL A 206 -26.30 -10.64 6.18
CA VAL A 206 -26.17 -11.83 5.32
C VAL A 206 -26.64 -13.07 6.07
N ILE A 207 -26.23 -13.26 7.33
CA ILE A 207 -26.69 -14.37 8.17
C ILE A 207 -28.21 -14.34 8.31
N GLU A 208 -28.80 -13.19 8.65
CA GLU A 208 -30.25 -13.00 8.76
C GLU A 208 -30.97 -13.42 7.46
N ALA A 209 -30.44 -13.06 6.29
CA ALA A 209 -31.05 -13.35 5.00
C ALA A 209 -30.99 -14.83 4.59
N VAL A 210 -29.92 -15.56 5.03
CA VAL A 210 -29.69 -16.95 4.61
C VAL A 210 -29.96 -17.98 5.72
N GLN A 211 -30.30 -17.53 6.92
CA GLN A 211 -30.66 -18.38 8.04
C GLN A 211 -31.85 -19.25 7.68
N GLY A 212 -31.70 -20.56 7.88
CA GLY A 212 -32.74 -21.54 7.50
C GLY A 212 -32.63 -22.07 6.07
N GLN A 213 -31.71 -21.57 5.24
CA GLN A 213 -31.44 -22.14 3.92
C GLN A 213 -30.65 -23.46 4.04
N GLN A 214 -30.86 -24.35 3.05
CA GLN A 214 -30.31 -25.72 3.06
C GLN A 214 -28.80 -25.80 3.32
N HIS A 215 -28.00 -24.90 2.76
CA HIS A 215 -26.55 -24.95 2.83
C HIS A 215 -25.95 -24.14 3.98
N PHE A 216 -26.76 -23.30 4.65
CA PHE A 216 -26.29 -22.40 5.71
C PHE A 216 -25.47 -23.11 6.81
N PRO A 217 -25.88 -24.27 7.36
CA PRO A 217 -25.11 -24.96 8.40
C PRO A 217 -23.69 -25.38 7.99
N SER A 218 -23.41 -25.48 6.69
CA SER A 218 -22.10 -25.90 6.19
C SER A 218 -21.04 -24.78 6.20
N TYR A 219 -21.44 -23.52 6.33
CA TYR A 219 -20.56 -22.36 6.25
C TYR A 219 -20.79 -21.27 7.32
N GLN A 220 -21.81 -21.36 8.15
CA GLN A 220 -22.13 -20.33 9.14
C GLN A 220 -20.93 -19.96 10.03
N ASP A 221 -20.19 -20.97 10.53
CA ASP A 221 -19.03 -20.77 11.41
C ASP A 221 -17.76 -20.38 10.66
N LYS A 222 -17.81 -20.36 9.32
CA LYS A 222 -16.67 -20.00 8.45
C LYS A 222 -16.71 -18.56 7.96
N MET A 223 -17.83 -17.86 8.19
CA MET A 223 -17.94 -16.46 7.79
C MET A 223 -17.03 -15.59 8.64
N PRO A 224 -16.04 -14.93 8.03
CA PRO A 224 -15.06 -14.16 8.78
C PRO A 224 -15.69 -12.89 9.36
N ASP A 225 -15.21 -12.49 10.53
CA ASP A 225 -15.55 -11.22 11.15
C ASP A 225 -14.78 -10.06 10.52
N PHE A 226 -15.31 -8.86 10.69
CA PHE A 226 -14.56 -7.65 10.41
C PHE A 226 -13.44 -7.50 11.46
N GLN A 227 -12.23 -7.26 11.00
CA GLN A 227 -11.05 -7.12 11.87
C GLN A 227 -10.35 -5.79 11.59
N ASN A 228 -9.62 -5.30 12.59
CA ASN A 228 -8.71 -4.19 12.38
C ASN A 228 -7.69 -4.54 11.28
N MET A 229 -7.30 -3.54 10.56
CA MET A 229 -6.43 -3.66 9.41
C MET A 229 -5.07 -3.07 9.72
N THR A 230 -4.09 -3.43 8.92
CA THR A 230 -2.79 -2.78 8.94
C THR A 230 -2.47 -2.20 7.57
N CYS A 231 -1.59 -1.23 7.55
CA CYS A 231 -1.04 -0.70 6.32
C CYS A 231 0.47 -0.59 6.44
N GLU A 232 1.19 -1.32 5.61
CA GLU A 232 2.62 -1.14 5.48
C GLU A 232 2.92 0.05 4.57
N ILE A 233 3.74 0.97 5.05
CA ILE A 233 4.33 2.04 4.24
C ILE A 233 5.63 1.49 3.66
N ALA A 234 5.56 0.98 2.42
CA ALA A 234 6.67 0.26 1.79
C ALA A 234 7.90 1.14 1.56
N GLY A 235 7.72 2.44 1.45
CA GLY A 235 8.77 3.43 1.26
C GLY A 235 8.33 4.54 0.33
N TRP A 236 9.26 5.40 -0.07
CA TRP A 236 9.02 6.49 -1.00
C TRP A 236 10.11 6.58 -2.06
N CYS A 237 9.85 7.28 -3.15
CA CYS A 237 10.84 7.65 -4.17
C CYS A 237 10.51 9.04 -4.76
N ALA A 238 11.54 9.71 -5.26
CA ALA A 238 11.36 10.90 -6.07
C ALA A 238 10.84 10.52 -7.47
N VAL A 239 10.09 11.42 -8.11
CA VAL A 239 9.56 11.18 -9.46
C VAL A 239 10.65 10.87 -10.49
N GLY A 240 11.83 11.49 -10.36
CA GLY A 240 12.98 11.25 -11.24
C GLY A 240 13.63 9.87 -11.09
N GLU A 241 13.27 9.12 -10.06
CA GLU A 241 13.80 7.76 -9.81
C GLU A 241 12.90 6.66 -10.39
N LEU A 242 11.76 7.01 -10.97
CA LEU A 242 10.86 6.07 -11.60
C LEU A 242 11.38 5.65 -12.98
N GLU A 243 11.24 4.37 -13.28
CA GLU A 243 11.60 3.80 -14.57
C GLU A 243 10.38 3.65 -15.47
N ARG A 244 10.48 4.09 -16.73
CA ARG A 244 9.42 3.92 -17.73
C ARG A 244 9.58 2.57 -18.42
N VAL A 245 8.62 1.66 -18.23
CA VAL A 245 8.67 0.29 -18.76
C VAL A 245 7.34 -0.12 -19.38
N THR A 246 7.37 -1.12 -20.28
CA THR A 246 6.18 -1.72 -20.91
C THR A 246 5.69 -2.97 -20.18
N SER A 247 6.53 -3.55 -19.32
CA SER A 247 6.21 -4.74 -18.53
C SER A 247 7.02 -4.81 -17.26
N ILE A 248 6.54 -5.59 -16.29
CA ILE A 248 7.29 -6.05 -15.12
C ILE A 248 7.22 -7.59 -15.07
N PRO A 249 8.08 -8.27 -14.29
CA PRO A 249 8.04 -9.71 -14.18
C PRO A 249 6.64 -10.26 -13.88
N GLY A 250 6.10 -11.06 -14.81
CA GLY A 250 4.77 -11.67 -14.69
C GLY A 250 3.58 -10.79 -15.09
N GLN A 251 3.81 -9.57 -15.60
CA GLN A 251 2.74 -8.69 -16.06
C GLN A 251 3.18 -7.81 -17.23
N GLU A 252 2.46 -7.89 -18.35
CA GLU A 252 2.54 -6.92 -19.44
C GLU A 252 1.50 -5.81 -19.25
N PHE A 253 1.81 -4.60 -19.69
CA PHE A 253 0.91 -3.44 -19.55
C PHE A 253 0.15 -3.23 -20.87
N GLU A 254 -1.11 -3.66 -20.91
CA GLU A 254 -1.97 -3.61 -22.11
C GLU A 254 -2.24 -2.18 -22.60
N ASN A 255 -2.21 -1.17 -21.73
CA ASN A 255 -2.56 0.21 -22.04
C ASN A 255 -1.33 1.14 -22.09
N GLY A 256 -0.26 0.66 -22.70
CA GLY A 256 0.98 1.43 -22.87
C GLY A 256 1.91 1.39 -21.65
N PRO A 257 3.01 2.12 -21.71
CA PRO A 257 4.04 2.07 -20.69
C PRO A 257 3.55 2.58 -19.32
N ARG A 258 4.27 2.19 -18.27
CA ARG A 258 4.06 2.63 -16.91
C ARG A 258 5.38 3.12 -16.32
N PHE A 259 5.26 3.97 -15.32
CA PHE A 259 6.37 4.36 -14.47
C PHE A 259 6.38 3.47 -13.25
N VAL A 260 7.51 2.83 -12.98
CA VAL A 260 7.62 1.82 -11.91
C VAL A 260 8.82 2.06 -11.02
N LYS A 261 8.71 1.61 -9.78
CA LYS A 261 9.84 1.46 -8.84
C LYS A 261 9.66 0.16 -8.07
N LYS A 262 10.73 -0.62 -8.00
CA LYS A 262 10.75 -1.85 -7.22
C LYS A 262 10.74 -1.52 -5.73
N THR A 263 9.97 -2.24 -4.90
CA THR A 263 9.87 -1.89 -3.48
C THR A 263 11.18 -2.05 -2.72
N GLY A 264 12.06 -2.96 -3.17
CA GLY A 264 13.43 -3.08 -2.62
C GLY A 264 14.30 -1.84 -2.84
N ASP A 265 13.97 -1.00 -3.83
CA ASP A 265 14.72 0.19 -4.22
C ASP A 265 14.07 1.50 -3.74
N LEU A 266 13.01 1.40 -2.92
CA LEU A 266 12.40 2.56 -2.27
C LEU A 266 13.23 3.03 -1.08
N HIS A 267 13.19 4.32 -0.80
CA HIS A 267 13.77 4.91 0.40
C HIS A 267 12.95 4.50 1.62
N ARG A 268 13.59 3.82 2.60
CA ARG A 268 12.90 3.22 3.76
C ARG A 268 13.53 3.52 5.10
N SER A 269 14.82 3.88 5.14
CA SER A 269 15.50 4.14 6.40
C SER A 269 14.93 5.38 7.10
N ARG A 270 15.10 5.46 8.42
CA ARG A 270 14.65 6.60 9.23
C ARG A 270 15.23 7.91 8.72
N GLU A 271 16.53 7.91 8.38
CA GLU A 271 17.21 9.11 7.86
C GLU A 271 16.59 9.59 6.55
N LYS A 272 16.19 8.67 5.67
CA LYS A 272 15.52 9.02 4.40
C LYS A 272 14.11 9.57 4.63
N TRP A 273 13.41 9.09 5.64
CA TRP A 273 12.13 9.67 6.02
C TRP A 273 12.30 11.06 6.66
N GLU A 274 13.29 11.26 7.51
CA GLU A 274 13.62 12.58 8.08
C GLU A 274 13.98 13.59 6.99
N GLU A 275 14.74 13.16 5.97
CA GLU A 275 15.04 13.95 4.78
C GLU A 275 13.77 14.39 4.04
N LEU A 276 12.83 13.47 3.78
CA LEU A 276 11.54 13.78 3.16
C LEU A 276 10.70 14.74 4.02
N ILE A 277 10.57 14.45 5.33
CA ILE A 277 9.80 15.26 6.28
C ILE A 277 10.32 16.69 6.37
N SER A 278 11.64 16.89 6.29
CA SER A 278 12.25 18.21 6.31
C SER A 278 11.93 19.06 5.08
N GLN A 279 11.56 18.41 3.96
CA GLN A 279 11.20 19.09 2.71
C GLN A 279 9.69 19.42 2.64
N LEU A 280 8.87 18.84 3.51
CA LEU A 280 7.44 19.15 3.59
C LEU A 280 7.21 20.52 4.25
#